data_734da3f329eee167f6fdfa502d735009
#
_entry.id   734da3f329eee167f6fdfa502d735009
#
_cell.length_a   1.000
_cell.length_b   1.000
_cell.length_c   1.000
_cell.angle_alpha   90.00
_cell.angle_beta   90.00
_cell.angle_gamma   90.00
#
_symmetry.space_group_name_H-M   'P 1'
#
loop_
_entity.id
_entity.type
_entity.pdbx_description
1 polymer ?
#
loop_
_entity_poly.entity_id
_entity_poly.type
_entity_poly.pdbx_seq_one_letter_code
_entity_poly.pdbx_strand_id
1 'polypeptide(L)'
;MAHCEFCTSQHQAEFWRGHYFYAIDASSNDFPGFIRIVAVDHVAEMSALSPAVRTYLWDLLETTEGTMRDSLAPDKMNLAEFDNMVPHLHWHVIARWKDDGWYPECPWGTKQREVNAEIIKMRRKRAEAMLPKLATALAAISEPQ
;
A
#
# COMPACT_ATOMS: atom_id res chain seq x y z
N MET A 1 -15.22 -15.16 -11.88
CA MET A 1 -14.94 -14.09 -10.90
C MET A 1 -15.38 -14.43 -9.48
N ALA A 2 -15.81 -15.64 -9.26
CA ALA A 2 -16.47 -16.01 -8.02
C ALA A 2 -15.59 -15.93 -6.77
N HIS A 3 -14.29 -15.78 -6.87
CA HIS A 3 -13.39 -15.83 -5.72
C HIS A 3 -12.26 -14.80 -5.74
N CYS A 4 -12.51 -13.60 -6.28
CA CYS A 4 -11.52 -12.53 -6.15
C CYS A 4 -11.67 -11.86 -4.78
N GLU A 5 -10.65 -11.98 -3.95
CA GLU A 5 -10.65 -11.41 -2.59
C GLU A 5 -10.83 -9.89 -2.59
N PHE A 6 -10.36 -9.18 -3.63
CA PHE A 6 -10.49 -7.73 -3.71
C PHE A 6 -11.84 -7.27 -4.27
N CYS A 7 -12.62 -8.16 -4.87
CA CYS A 7 -13.98 -7.88 -5.32
C CYS A 7 -15.01 -8.11 -4.22
N THR A 8 -14.68 -8.89 -3.20
CA THR A 8 -15.59 -9.14 -2.09
C THR A 8 -15.64 -7.93 -1.19
N SER A 9 -16.80 -7.63 -0.69
CA SER A 9 -17.24 -6.29 -0.33
C SER A 9 -16.82 -5.73 1.01
N GLN A 10 -15.99 -6.34 1.82
CA GLN A 10 -15.56 -5.72 3.08
C GLN A 10 -14.17 -6.17 3.49
N HIS A 11 -13.21 -5.27 3.32
CA HIS A 11 -11.87 -5.46 3.86
C HIS A 11 -11.79 -4.75 5.20
N GLN A 12 -11.60 -5.48 6.29
CA GLN A 12 -11.52 -4.92 7.64
C GLN A 12 -10.41 -3.87 7.76
N ALA A 13 -9.37 -3.97 6.94
CA ALA A 13 -8.24 -3.06 6.95
C ALA A 13 -8.37 -1.91 5.94
N GLU A 14 -9.49 -1.77 5.27
CA GLU A 14 -9.74 -0.66 4.36
C GLU A 14 -9.91 0.62 5.18
N PHE A 15 -9.17 1.68 4.80
CA PHE A 15 -9.21 2.96 5.52
C PHE A 15 -9.56 4.15 4.62
N TRP A 16 -9.63 3.97 3.32
CA TRP A 16 -10.07 4.97 2.36
C TRP A 16 -10.65 4.32 1.11
N ARG A 17 -11.68 4.95 0.54
CA ARG A 17 -12.28 4.49 -0.72
C ARG A 17 -12.70 5.69 -1.55
N GLY A 18 -12.24 5.71 -2.81
CA GLY A 18 -12.72 6.61 -3.83
C GLY A 18 -13.60 5.86 -4.84
N HIS A 19 -13.86 6.50 -5.95
CA HIS A 19 -14.65 5.91 -7.03
C HIS A 19 -13.85 4.84 -7.80
N TYR A 20 -12.56 5.06 -8.01
CA TYR A 20 -11.72 4.18 -8.84
C TYR A 20 -10.79 3.27 -8.04
N PHE A 21 -10.40 3.68 -6.85
CA PHE A 21 -9.45 2.93 -6.02
C PHE A 21 -9.84 2.99 -4.55
N TYR A 22 -9.33 2.03 -3.80
CA TYR A 22 -9.41 2.06 -2.35
C TYR A 22 -8.06 1.67 -1.74
N ALA A 23 -7.89 1.95 -0.46
CA ALA A 23 -6.63 1.70 0.24
C ALA A 23 -6.82 0.78 1.42
N ILE A 24 -5.92 -0.18 1.56
CA ILE A 24 -5.90 -1.16 2.64
C ILE A 24 -4.61 -0.99 3.44
N ASP A 25 -4.69 -1.07 4.75
CA ASP A 25 -3.53 -1.23 5.62
C ASP A 25 -3.13 -2.70 5.66
N ALA A 26 -2.02 -3.04 5.01
CA ALA A 26 -1.45 -4.38 4.99
C ALA A 26 -0.25 -4.51 5.95
N SER A 27 -0.07 -3.56 6.86
CA SER A 27 1.03 -3.56 7.82
C SER A 27 1.01 -4.80 8.71
N SER A 28 2.19 -5.29 9.02
CA SER A 28 2.41 -6.44 9.90
C SER A 28 3.65 -6.19 10.75
N ASN A 29 3.95 -7.09 11.65
CA ASN A 29 5.19 -7.02 12.44
C ASN A 29 6.43 -7.11 11.54
N ASP A 30 6.34 -7.89 10.46
CA ASP A 30 7.44 -8.04 9.51
C ASP A 30 7.61 -6.79 8.64
N PHE A 31 6.51 -6.16 8.25
CA PHE A 31 6.48 -4.95 7.42
C PHE A 31 5.52 -3.94 8.05
N PRO A 32 5.99 -3.15 9.02
CA PRO A 32 5.12 -2.28 9.82
C PRO A 32 4.57 -1.05 9.08
N GLY A 33 5.03 -0.77 7.86
CA GLY A 33 4.47 0.26 7.00
C GLY A 33 4.22 -0.34 5.61
N PHE A 34 3.01 -0.81 5.36
CA PHE A 34 2.66 -1.51 4.12
C PHE A 34 1.22 -1.15 3.74
N ILE A 35 1.07 -0.41 2.64
CA ILE A 35 -0.23 0.02 2.14
C ILE A 35 -0.46 -0.62 0.77
N ARG A 36 -1.69 -1.03 0.50
CA ARG A 36 -2.11 -1.45 -0.85
C ARG A 36 -3.11 -0.45 -1.41
N ILE A 37 -2.88 -0.04 -2.66
CA ILE A 37 -3.83 0.75 -3.43
C ILE A 37 -4.45 -0.19 -4.45
N VAL A 38 -5.76 -0.38 -4.36
CA VAL A 38 -6.49 -1.45 -5.06
C VAL A 38 -7.53 -0.84 -5.99
N ALA A 39 -7.63 -1.35 -7.22
CA ALA A 39 -8.68 -0.93 -8.15
C ALA A 39 -10.06 -1.37 -7.63
N VAL A 40 -11.06 -0.49 -7.73
CA VAL A 40 -12.45 -0.83 -7.38
C VAL A 40 -13.00 -1.84 -8.39
N ASP A 41 -12.82 -1.55 -9.68
CA ASP A 41 -13.23 -2.47 -10.74
C ASP A 41 -12.26 -3.65 -10.86
N HIS A 42 -12.80 -4.80 -11.22
CA HIS A 42 -11.97 -5.99 -11.44
C HIS A 42 -11.24 -5.89 -12.78
N VAL A 43 -10.03 -5.35 -12.74
CA VAL A 43 -9.11 -5.30 -13.88
C VAL A 43 -7.79 -5.95 -13.46
N ALA A 44 -7.13 -6.62 -14.39
CA ALA A 44 -5.87 -7.32 -14.08
C ALA A 44 -4.64 -6.45 -14.38
N GLU A 45 -4.73 -5.58 -15.40
CA GLU A 45 -3.56 -4.93 -15.97
C GLU A 45 -3.70 -3.40 -15.98
N MET A 46 -2.57 -2.71 -15.86
CA MET A 46 -2.52 -1.25 -15.99
C MET A 46 -3.09 -0.76 -17.31
N SER A 47 -2.88 -1.50 -18.38
CA SER A 47 -3.36 -1.14 -19.72
C SER A 47 -4.88 -1.16 -19.86
N ALA A 48 -5.59 -1.80 -18.91
CA ALA A 48 -7.06 -1.77 -18.87
C ALA A 48 -7.62 -0.45 -18.34
N LEU A 49 -6.80 0.37 -17.70
CA LEU A 49 -7.20 1.67 -17.19
C LEU A 49 -7.14 2.72 -18.30
N SER A 50 -8.07 3.70 -18.27
CA SER A 50 -7.95 4.87 -19.14
C SER A 50 -6.73 5.70 -18.79
N PRO A 51 -6.19 6.52 -19.73
CA PRO A 51 -5.05 7.39 -19.42
C PRO A 51 -5.30 8.32 -18.23
N ALA A 52 -6.49 8.88 -18.10
CA ALA A 52 -6.84 9.76 -16.97
C ALA A 52 -6.82 9.00 -15.65
N VAL A 53 -7.34 7.78 -15.61
CA VAL A 53 -7.35 6.94 -14.40
C VAL A 53 -5.94 6.49 -14.04
N ARG A 54 -5.08 6.18 -15.02
CA ARG A 54 -3.66 5.87 -14.76
C ARG A 54 -2.93 7.07 -14.13
N THR A 55 -3.15 8.26 -14.64
CA THR A 55 -2.55 9.47 -14.06
C THR A 55 -3.03 9.68 -12.62
N TYR A 56 -4.32 9.51 -12.39
CA TYR A 56 -4.90 9.60 -11.05
C TYR A 56 -4.29 8.54 -10.10
N LEU A 57 -4.10 7.32 -10.59
CA LEU A 57 -3.43 6.27 -9.81
C LEU A 57 -2.01 6.67 -9.39
N TRP A 58 -1.24 7.26 -10.31
CA TRP A 58 0.11 7.75 -9.99
C TRP A 58 0.08 8.83 -8.90
N ASP A 59 -0.89 9.74 -8.95
CA ASP A 59 -1.05 10.76 -7.91
C ASP A 59 -1.35 10.12 -6.56
N LEU A 60 -2.20 9.08 -6.52
CA LEU A 60 -2.46 8.33 -5.30
C LEU A 60 -1.20 7.64 -4.77
N LEU A 61 -0.43 7.02 -5.66
CA LEU A 61 0.80 6.31 -5.28
C LEU A 61 1.87 7.28 -4.75
N GLU A 62 2.08 8.40 -5.40
CA GLU A 62 3.04 9.42 -4.96
C GLU A 62 2.63 10.05 -3.63
N THR A 63 1.35 10.31 -3.45
CA THR A 63 0.81 10.84 -2.19
C THR A 63 0.98 9.83 -1.07
N THR A 64 0.72 8.56 -1.33
CA THR A 64 0.92 7.48 -0.36
C THR A 64 2.39 7.38 0.03
N GLU A 65 3.29 7.34 -0.96
CA GLU A 65 4.74 7.31 -0.72
C GLU A 65 5.20 8.49 0.13
N GLY A 66 4.80 9.71 -0.25
CA GLY A 66 5.21 10.92 0.45
C GLY A 66 4.72 10.97 1.89
N THR A 67 3.46 10.61 2.12
CA THR A 67 2.87 10.57 3.47
C THR A 67 3.57 9.52 4.33
N MET A 68 3.86 8.36 3.79
CA MET A 68 4.58 7.30 4.49
C MET A 68 6.00 7.72 4.84
N ARG A 69 6.71 8.37 3.91
CA ARG A 69 8.07 8.88 4.17
C ARG A 69 8.06 9.89 5.31
N ASP A 70 7.14 10.83 5.30
CA ASP A 70 7.06 11.87 6.32
C ASP A 70 6.67 11.29 7.68
N SER A 71 5.77 10.32 7.71
CA SER A 71 5.25 9.77 8.97
C SER A 71 6.15 8.69 9.58
N LEU A 72 6.84 7.91 8.76
CA LEU A 72 7.57 6.71 9.20
C LEU A 72 9.09 6.86 9.14
N ALA A 73 9.60 7.84 8.40
CA ALA A 73 11.05 8.06 8.21
C ALA A 73 11.80 6.77 7.80
N PRO A 74 11.37 6.08 6.74
CA PRO A 74 12.06 4.87 6.28
C PRO A 74 13.38 5.22 5.57
N ASP A 75 14.25 4.22 5.43
CA ASP A 75 15.47 4.37 4.62
C ASP A 75 15.16 4.31 3.12
N LYS A 76 14.09 3.60 2.74
CA LYS A 76 13.70 3.43 1.34
C LYS A 76 12.19 3.18 1.25
N MET A 77 11.59 3.63 0.16
CA MET A 77 10.22 3.25 -0.20
C MET A 77 10.27 2.29 -1.38
N ASN A 78 9.44 1.25 -1.32
CA ASN A 78 9.25 0.32 -2.45
C ASN A 78 7.83 0.45 -2.98
N LEU A 79 7.71 0.58 -4.29
CA LEU A 79 6.44 0.50 -5.01
C LEU A 79 6.52 -0.72 -5.92
N ALA A 80 5.51 -1.58 -5.85
CA ALA A 80 5.49 -2.80 -6.67
C ALA A 80 4.06 -3.21 -7.02
N GLU A 81 3.90 -3.66 -8.26
CA GLU A 81 2.68 -4.30 -8.73
C GLU A 81 3.07 -5.73 -9.14
N PHE A 82 2.43 -6.74 -8.52
CA PHE A 82 2.90 -8.13 -8.62
C PHE A 82 1.74 -9.09 -8.41
N ASP A 83 0.69 -8.94 -9.17
CA ASP A 83 -0.65 -9.46 -8.89
C ASP A 83 -0.84 -10.91 -9.35
N ASN A 84 0.17 -11.77 -9.19
CA ASN A 84 0.10 -13.15 -9.65
C ASN A 84 -0.85 -14.03 -8.83
N MET A 85 -0.86 -13.83 -7.49
CA MET A 85 -1.73 -14.61 -6.60
C MET A 85 -3.19 -14.19 -6.71
N VAL A 86 -3.43 -12.88 -6.83
CA VAL A 86 -4.74 -12.30 -7.02
C VAL A 86 -4.67 -11.37 -8.23
N PRO A 87 -5.08 -11.81 -9.42
CA PRO A 87 -4.97 -11.00 -10.64
C PRO A 87 -6.04 -9.91 -10.72
N HIS A 88 -6.05 -9.06 -9.73
CA HIS A 88 -6.88 -7.88 -9.58
C HIS A 88 -5.93 -6.73 -9.24
N LEU A 89 -5.85 -5.73 -10.08
CA LEU A 89 -4.83 -4.68 -10.02
C LEU A 89 -4.74 -4.05 -8.63
N HIS A 90 -3.59 -4.18 -8.02
CA HIS A 90 -3.27 -3.55 -6.74
C HIS A 90 -1.76 -3.26 -6.65
N TRP A 91 -1.45 -2.11 -6.10
CA TRP A 91 -0.08 -1.68 -5.89
C TRP A 91 0.30 -1.80 -4.42
N HIS A 92 1.52 -2.24 -4.18
CA HIS A 92 2.12 -2.28 -2.85
C HIS A 92 2.99 -1.04 -2.67
N VAL A 93 2.81 -0.32 -1.55
CA VAL A 93 3.65 0.80 -1.16
C VAL A 93 4.20 0.46 0.22
N ILE A 94 5.51 0.22 0.29
CA ILE A 94 6.13 -0.41 1.46
C ILE A 94 7.28 0.44 1.98
N ALA A 95 7.20 0.80 3.26
CA ALA A 95 8.31 1.45 3.96
C ALA A 95 9.36 0.41 4.33
N ARG A 96 10.62 0.67 3.94
CA ARG A 96 11.73 -0.23 4.20
C ARG A 96 12.79 0.46 5.05
N TRP A 97 13.33 -0.31 5.99
CA TRP A 97 14.47 0.12 6.82
C TRP A 97 15.62 -0.84 6.62
N LYS A 98 16.86 -0.33 6.69
CA LYS A 98 18.06 -1.16 6.51
C LYS A 98 18.16 -2.27 7.54
N ASP A 99 17.50 -2.10 8.69
CA ASP A 99 17.44 -3.09 9.75
C ASP A 99 16.17 -3.94 9.75
N ASP A 100 15.29 -3.80 8.74
CA ASP A 100 14.11 -4.67 8.68
C ASP A 100 14.52 -6.12 8.38
N GLY A 101 13.62 -7.04 8.65
CA GLY A 101 13.91 -8.46 8.59
C GLY A 101 14.34 -8.99 7.23
N TRP A 102 14.00 -8.30 6.14
CA TRP A 102 14.25 -8.75 4.76
C TRP A 102 15.27 -7.90 4.01
N TYR A 103 15.52 -6.66 4.44
CA TYR A 103 16.39 -5.75 3.70
C TYR A 103 17.78 -6.35 3.43
N PRO A 104 18.35 -6.26 2.23
CA PRO A 104 17.90 -5.51 1.03
C PRO A 104 16.94 -6.30 0.12
N GLU A 105 16.49 -7.47 0.54
CA GLU A 105 15.58 -8.29 -0.23
C GLU A 105 14.16 -7.70 -0.24
N CYS A 106 13.36 -8.09 -1.20
CA CYS A 106 11.93 -7.75 -1.23
C CYS A 106 11.16 -8.58 -0.18
N PRO A 107 9.90 -8.21 0.13
CA PRO A 107 9.10 -8.95 1.11
C PRO A 107 8.87 -10.43 0.79
N TRP A 108 8.99 -10.79 -0.48
CA TRP A 108 8.83 -12.18 -0.94
C TRP A 108 10.16 -12.93 -1.04
N GLY A 109 11.25 -12.31 -0.62
CA GLY A 109 12.58 -12.91 -0.60
C GLY A 109 12.85 -13.65 0.70
N THR A 110 14.12 -13.88 0.97
CA THR A 110 14.58 -14.61 2.15
C THR A 110 14.82 -13.67 3.32
N LYS A 111 14.30 -14.02 4.49
CA LYS A 111 14.53 -13.26 5.73
C LYS A 111 16.02 -13.20 6.04
N GLN A 112 16.52 -12.03 6.37
CA GLN A 112 17.94 -11.75 6.58
C GLN A 112 18.32 -11.64 8.07
N ARG A 113 17.38 -11.22 8.93
CA ARG A 113 17.67 -10.95 10.35
C ARG A 113 16.41 -10.91 11.19
N GLU A 114 16.58 -11.04 12.48
CA GLU A 114 15.53 -10.71 13.44
C GLU A 114 15.57 -9.22 13.74
N VAL A 115 14.41 -8.64 14.08
CA VAL A 115 14.28 -7.22 14.41
C VAL A 115 13.87 -7.06 15.86
N ASN A 116 14.42 -6.05 16.52
CA ASN A 116 14.08 -5.72 17.91
C ASN A 116 12.58 -5.45 18.05
N ALA A 117 11.94 -6.09 19.03
CA ALA A 117 10.50 -6.00 19.25
C ALA A 117 10.02 -4.58 19.56
N GLU A 118 10.83 -3.78 20.26
CA GLU A 118 10.47 -2.40 20.59
C GLU A 118 10.49 -1.50 19.35
N ILE A 119 11.40 -1.75 18.43
CA ILE A 119 11.46 -1.05 17.15
C ILE A 119 10.23 -1.37 16.30
N ILE A 120 9.84 -2.64 16.23
CA ILE A 120 8.63 -3.07 15.52
C ILE A 120 7.40 -2.38 16.11
N LYS A 121 7.27 -2.38 17.42
CA LYS A 121 6.15 -1.78 18.15
C LYS A 121 6.03 -0.29 17.84
N MET A 122 7.15 0.43 17.87
CA MET A 122 7.20 1.84 17.55
C MET A 122 6.74 2.11 16.11
N ARG A 123 7.28 1.34 15.16
CA ARG A 123 6.94 1.50 13.73
C ARG A 123 5.47 1.17 13.47
N ARG A 124 4.94 0.10 14.11
CA ARG A 124 3.53 -0.26 14.02
C ARG A 124 2.63 0.86 14.53
N LYS A 125 2.97 1.45 15.65
CA LYS A 125 2.22 2.56 16.24
C LYS A 125 2.20 3.78 15.32
N ARG A 126 3.35 4.13 14.75
CA ARG A 126 3.45 5.24 13.79
C ARG A 126 2.65 4.99 12.52
N ALA A 127 2.69 3.76 12.02
CA ALA A 127 1.93 3.38 10.82
C ALA A 127 0.43 3.49 11.07
N GLU A 128 -0.06 3.06 12.23
CA GLU A 128 -1.46 3.18 12.61
C GLU A 128 -1.87 4.65 12.73
N ALA A 129 -1.05 5.47 13.38
CA ALA A 129 -1.32 6.90 13.56
C ALA A 129 -1.31 7.66 12.22
N MET A 130 -0.62 7.17 11.22
CA MET A 130 -0.55 7.76 9.88
C MET A 130 -1.85 7.59 9.08
N LEU A 131 -2.62 6.55 9.32
CA LEU A 131 -3.77 6.18 8.48
C LEU A 131 -4.79 7.32 8.29
N PRO A 132 -5.22 8.05 9.33
CA PRO A 132 -6.14 9.18 9.12
C PRO A 132 -5.54 10.29 8.26
N LYS A 133 -4.25 10.57 8.40
CA LYS A 133 -3.54 11.58 7.58
C LYS A 133 -3.52 11.15 6.13
N LEU A 134 -3.21 9.89 5.87
CA LEU A 134 -3.17 9.34 4.52
C LEU A 134 -4.55 9.35 3.89
N ALA A 135 -5.59 8.94 4.62
CA ALA A 135 -6.97 8.98 4.14
C ALA A 135 -7.37 10.39 3.71
N THR A 136 -7.05 11.41 4.52
CA THR A 136 -7.32 12.82 4.21
C THR A 136 -6.57 13.26 2.96
N ALA A 137 -5.29 12.91 2.84
CA ALA A 137 -4.46 13.28 1.70
C ALA A 137 -4.96 12.63 0.40
N LEU A 138 -5.37 11.37 0.43
CA LEU A 138 -5.92 10.68 -0.73
C LEU A 138 -7.25 11.28 -1.16
N ALA A 139 -8.12 11.60 -0.20
CA ALA A 139 -9.41 12.21 -0.46
C ALA A 139 -9.30 13.62 -1.08
N ALA A 140 -8.19 14.30 -0.88
CA ALA A 140 -7.95 15.64 -1.40
C ALA A 140 -7.56 15.66 -2.90
N ILE A 141 -7.20 14.50 -3.47
CA ILE A 141 -6.83 14.42 -4.89
C ILE A 141 -8.10 14.35 -5.72
N SER A 142 -8.21 15.23 -6.72
CA SER A 142 -9.37 15.26 -7.62
C SER A 142 -9.43 14.01 -8.48
N GLU A 143 -10.58 13.36 -8.48
CA GLU A 143 -10.81 12.19 -9.34
C GLU A 143 -11.07 12.61 -10.79
N PRO A 144 -10.67 11.80 -11.78
CA PRO A 144 -11.03 12.04 -13.17
C PRO A 144 -12.53 11.87 -13.37
N GLN A 145 -13.07 12.65 -14.32
CA GLN A 145 -14.50 12.57 -14.67
C GLN A 145 -14.78 11.49 -15.69
#